data_2d45b4c3611ac362511b581fde3ace7c
#
_entry.id   2d45b4c3611ac362511b581fde3ace7c
#
_cell.length_a   1.000
_cell.length_b   1.000
_cell.length_c   1.000
_cell.angle_alpha   90.00
_cell.angle_beta   90.00
_cell.angle_gamma   90.00
#
_symmetry.space_group_name_H-M   'P 1'
#
loop_
_entity.id
_entity.type
_entity.pdbx_description
1 polymer ?
#
loop_
_entity_poly.entity_id
_entity_poly.type
_entity_poly.pdbx_seq_one_letter_code
_entity_poly.pdbx_strand_id
1 'polypeptide(L)'
;MRYSILLLISLFQFSFAQNSLERLENSPRHHEWVKIISNTNEINSFLVYPEVSDKVPVVVLIHENRGLNDWARSMADQIAEMGYIAIAPDFLSGTAPNGGGTNDYQNSDDARAGIYNLDPDVINDILNKTVDYSKKIPSGNGKVVVIGFCWGGSQSFQFATESSEIEAAIVCYGTGPTDLTSYSNITAPVYGFYGGNDNRVNATIAASASAMKAAGNPFEQLIYDGAGHGFLELERIKTQLKQIV
;
A
#
# COMPACT_ATOMS: atom_id res chain seq x y z
N MET A 1 34.43 -15.48 2.86
CA MET A 1 33.73 -14.19 3.15
C MET A 1 32.33 -14.02 2.51
N ARG A 2 31.89 -14.87 1.57
CA ARG A 2 30.56 -14.75 0.93
C ARG A 2 29.37 -15.26 1.79
N TYR A 3 29.61 -16.14 2.75
CA TYR A 3 28.54 -16.75 3.58
C TYR A 3 28.07 -15.87 4.75
N SER A 4 28.91 -14.94 5.23
CA SER A 4 28.55 -14.05 6.37
C SER A 4 27.55 -12.95 6.00
N ILE A 5 27.51 -12.53 4.74
CA ILE A 5 26.59 -11.46 4.27
C ILE A 5 25.18 -12.02 4.10
N LEU A 6 25.03 -13.24 3.61
CA LEU A 6 23.73 -13.90 3.45
C LEU A 6 23.08 -14.20 4.82
N LEU A 7 23.87 -14.58 5.82
CA LEU A 7 23.39 -14.85 7.18
C LEU A 7 22.92 -13.57 7.88
N LEU A 8 23.61 -12.46 7.66
CA LEU A 8 23.25 -11.14 8.23
C LEU A 8 21.94 -10.60 7.62
N ILE A 9 21.71 -10.77 6.32
CA ILE A 9 20.48 -10.35 5.65
C ILE A 9 19.28 -11.16 6.15
N SER A 10 19.44 -12.48 6.34
CA SER A 10 18.38 -13.35 6.85
C SER A 10 18.03 -13.04 8.32
N LEU A 11 19.00 -12.73 9.15
CA LEU A 11 18.80 -12.33 10.55
C LEU A 11 18.07 -10.97 10.67
N PHE A 12 18.37 -10.04 9.77
CA PHE A 12 17.72 -8.72 9.77
C PHE A 12 16.26 -8.82 9.36
N GLN A 13 15.94 -9.61 8.34
CA GLN A 13 14.54 -9.84 7.93
C GLN A 13 13.72 -10.58 8.99
N PHE A 14 14.33 -11.54 9.70
CA PHE A 14 13.68 -12.26 10.79
C PHE A 14 13.36 -11.34 11.98
N SER A 15 14.23 -10.39 12.29
CA SER A 15 14.02 -9.40 13.36
C SER A 15 12.85 -8.45 13.06
N PHE A 16 12.67 -8.01 11.80
CA PHE A 16 11.55 -7.15 11.41
C PHE A 16 10.21 -7.89 11.43
N ALA A 17 10.17 -9.12 10.96
CA ALA A 17 8.95 -9.94 10.97
C ALA A 17 8.49 -10.24 12.41
N GLN A 18 9.42 -10.58 13.29
CA GLN A 18 9.13 -10.83 14.70
C GLN A 18 8.60 -9.58 15.41
N ASN A 19 9.15 -8.40 15.12
CA ASN A 19 8.68 -7.14 15.67
C ASN A 19 7.27 -6.78 15.15
N SER A 20 6.95 -7.09 13.88
CA SER A 20 5.63 -6.79 13.29
C SER A 20 4.52 -7.67 13.89
N LEU A 21 4.79 -8.96 14.09
CA LEU A 21 3.84 -9.88 14.73
C LEU A 21 3.59 -9.50 16.19
N GLU A 22 4.66 -9.23 16.96
CA GLU A 22 4.57 -8.79 18.36
C GLU A 22 3.75 -7.49 18.49
N ARG A 23 3.93 -6.55 17.54
CA ARG A 23 3.12 -5.34 17.50
C ARG A 23 1.65 -5.63 17.29
N LEU A 24 1.30 -6.53 16.36
CA LEU A 24 -0.09 -6.92 16.09
C LEU A 24 -0.74 -7.60 17.30
N GLU A 25 -0.02 -8.50 17.98
CA GLU A 25 -0.49 -9.23 19.14
C GLU A 25 -0.72 -8.32 20.36
N ASN A 26 0.07 -7.25 20.51
CA ASN A 26 -0.03 -6.29 21.61
C ASN A 26 -0.82 -5.02 21.23
N SER A 27 -1.38 -4.94 20.04
CA SER A 27 -2.17 -3.78 19.63
C SER A 27 -3.47 -3.68 20.45
N PRO A 28 -3.80 -2.50 20.99
CA PRO A 28 -5.08 -2.30 21.68
C PRO A 28 -6.24 -2.10 20.69
N ARG A 29 -5.95 -1.93 19.40
CA ARG A 29 -6.95 -1.60 18.37
C ARG A 29 -7.75 -2.82 17.95
N HIS A 30 -9.00 -2.59 17.52
CA HIS A 30 -9.83 -3.65 16.98
C HIS A 30 -9.36 -4.08 15.58
N HIS A 31 -8.98 -5.34 15.45
CA HIS A 31 -8.62 -5.98 14.19
C HIS A 31 -9.72 -6.94 13.76
N GLU A 32 -10.09 -6.90 12.48
CA GLU A 32 -10.98 -7.91 11.91
C GLU A 32 -10.60 -8.27 10.47
N TRP A 33 -11.03 -9.44 10.05
CA TRP A 33 -10.95 -9.87 8.66
C TRP A 33 -12.32 -9.71 8.02
N VAL A 34 -12.35 -8.99 6.91
CA VAL A 34 -13.56 -8.81 6.11
C VAL A 34 -13.36 -9.41 4.73
N LYS A 35 -14.47 -9.79 4.10
CA LYS A 35 -14.49 -10.34 2.75
C LYS A 35 -15.11 -9.35 1.80
N ILE A 36 -14.35 -8.97 0.77
CA ILE A 36 -14.78 -8.06 -0.28
C ILE A 36 -15.00 -8.88 -1.54
N ILE A 37 -16.18 -8.78 -2.13
CA ILE A 37 -16.51 -9.52 -3.35
C ILE A 37 -16.01 -8.72 -4.55
N SER A 38 -15.01 -9.24 -5.24
CA SER A 38 -14.53 -8.78 -6.53
C SER A 38 -15.24 -9.53 -7.68
N ASN A 39 -14.98 -9.13 -8.91
CA ASN A 39 -15.58 -9.80 -10.06
C ASN A 39 -15.03 -11.23 -10.26
N THR A 40 -13.86 -11.52 -9.72
CA THR A 40 -13.16 -12.80 -9.90
C THR A 40 -13.17 -13.67 -8.64
N ASN A 41 -12.96 -13.06 -7.46
CA ASN A 41 -12.75 -13.78 -6.22
C ASN A 41 -13.33 -13.03 -5.02
N GLU A 42 -13.43 -13.74 -3.89
CA GLU A 42 -13.62 -13.17 -2.57
C GLU A 42 -12.25 -12.75 -2.01
N ILE A 43 -12.08 -11.46 -1.73
CA ILE A 43 -10.82 -10.87 -1.28
C ILE A 43 -10.82 -10.77 0.25
N ASN A 44 -9.94 -11.51 0.91
CA ASN A 44 -9.73 -11.37 2.34
C ASN A 44 -9.00 -10.05 2.59
N SER A 45 -9.55 -9.21 3.45
CA SER A 45 -9.00 -7.89 3.74
C SER A 45 -8.85 -7.70 5.24
N PHE A 46 -7.69 -7.23 5.67
CA PHE A 46 -7.41 -6.92 7.07
C PHE A 46 -7.87 -5.49 7.37
N LEU A 47 -8.82 -5.35 8.28
CA LEU A 47 -9.43 -4.08 8.66
C LEU A 47 -9.08 -3.75 10.10
N VAL A 48 -8.64 -2.51 10.34
CA VAL A 48 -8.24 -2.01 11.65
C VAL A 48 -8.97 -0.71 11.95
N TYR A 49 -9.57 -0.63 13.12
CA TYR A 49 -10.25 0.57 13.60
C TYR A 49 -9.36 1.36 14.58
N PRO A 50 -9.30 2.68 14.46
CA PRO A 50 -8.64 3.53 15.45
C PRO A 50 -9.48 3.62 16.73
N GLU A 51 -8.84 3.98 17.84
CA GLU A 51 -9.49 4.26 19.12
C GLU A 51 -9.98 5.71 19.17
N VAL A 52 -10.96 6.05 18.32
CA VAL A 52 -11.57 7.38 18.23
C VAL A 52 -13.10 7.28 18.18
N SER A 53 -13.80 8.33 18.64
CA SER A 53 -15.26 8.39 18.64
C SER A 53 -15.86 8.97 17.36
N ASP A 54 -15.08 9.80 16.66
CA ASP A 54 -15.56 10.52 15.49
C ASP A 54 -15.44 9.64 14.23
N LYS A 55 -16.26 9.97 13.22
CA LYS A 55 -16.10 9.37 11.90
C LYS A 55 -14.83 9.88 11.23
N VAL A 56 -13.99 8.97 10.77
CA VAL A 56 -12.68 9.28 10.21
C VAL A 56 -12.53 8.75 8.78
N PRO A 57 -11.57 9.26 7.99
CA PRO A 57 -11.28 8.72 6.68
C PRO A 57 -10.78 7.28 6.73
N VAL A 58 -10.97 6.57 5.62
CA VAL A 58 -10.43 5.22 5.44
C VAL A 58 -9.18 5.28 4.58
N VAL A 59 -8.13 4.62 5.01
CA VAL A 59 -6.89 4.44 4.26
C VAL A 59 -6.82 3.01 3.73
N VAL A 60 -6.89 2.87 2.41
CA VAL A 60 -6.66 1.59 1.72
C VAL A 60 -5.16 1.40 1.57
N LEU A 61 -4.63 0.35 2.17
CA LEU A 61 -3.22 0.00 2.14
C LEU A 61 -2.94 -1.07 1.08
N ILE A 62 -2.08 -0.76 0.12
CA ILE A 62 -1.57 -1.73 -0.86
C ILE A 62 -0.21 -2.24 -0.38
N HIS A 63 -0.16 -3.53 -0.07
CA HIS A 63 1.03 -4.19 0.46
C HIS A 63 2.19 -4.25 -0.55
N GLU A 64 3.36 -4.68 -0.10
CA GLU A 64 4.52 -4.92 -0.95
C GLU A 64 4.39 -6.20 -1.79
N ASN A 65 5.44 -6.52 -2.55
CA ASN A 65 5.48 -7.67 -3.47
C ASN A 65 5.54 -9.05 -2.79
N ARG A 66 5.33 -9.14 -1.48
CA ARG A 66 5.27 -10.39 -0.72
C ARG A 66 3.88 -10.69 -0.13
N GLY A 67 2.86 -9.98 -0.59
CA GLY A 67 1.49 -10.16 -0.15
C GLY A 67 1.19 -9.50 1.19
N LEU A 68 0.01 -9.80 1.74
CA LEU A 68 -0.49 -9.26 3.01
C LEU A 68 0.12 -10.01 4.20
N ASN A 69 1.42 -9.87 4.39
CA ASN A 69 2.18 -10.47 5.49
C ASN A 69 2.05 -9.67 6.79
N ASP A 70 2.72 -10.11 7.87
CA ASP A 70 2.67 -9.47 9.19
C ASP A 70 3.14 -8.03 9.15
N TRP A 71 4.14 -7.70 8.33
CA TRP A 71 4.61 -6.34 8.15
C TRP A 71 3.51 -5.44 7.57
N ALA A 72 2.83 -5.86 6.51
CA ALA A 72 1.77 -5.08 5.87
C ALA A 72 0.57 -4.90 6.82
N ARG A 73 0.20 -5.94 7.58
CA ARG A 73 -0.84 -5.84 8.61
C ARG A 73 -0.43 -4.90 9.75
N SER A 74 0.82 -4.96 10.18
CA SER A 74 1.38 -4.04 11.17
C SER A 74 1.39 -2.59 10.68
N MET A 75 1.59 -2.35 9.38
CA MET A 75 1.45 -1.02 8.80
C MET A 75 0.01 -0.52 8.83
N ALA A 76 -0.97 -1.37 8.55
CA ALA A 76 -2.38 -1.02 8.69
C ALA A 76 -2.73 -0.65 10.16
N ASP A 77 -2.20 -1.39 11.12
CA ASP A 77 -2.33 -1.08 12.54
C ASP A 77 -1.71 0.28 12.91
N GLN A 78 -0.53 0.61 12.35
CA GLN A 78 0.12 1.91 12.58
C GLN A 78 -0.64 3.07 11.94
N ILE A 79 -1.29 2.87 10.80
CA ILE A 79 -2.19 3.85 10.20
C ILE A 79 -3.40 4.07 11.11
N ALA A 80 -3.94 3.01 11.70
CA ALA A 80 -5.03 3.13 12.66
C ALA A 80 -4.60 3.83 13.96
N GLU A 81 -3.36 3.63 14.43
CA GLU A 81 -2.78 4.40 15.53
C GLU A 81 -2.73 5.91 15.26
N MET A 82 -2.61 6.30 13.98
CA MET A 82 -2.66 7.70 13.57
C MET A 82 -4.07 8.30 13.58
N GLY A 83 -5.11 7.49 13.83
CA GLY A 83 -6.50 7.93 13.94
C GLY A 83 -7.34 7.71 12.68
N TYR A 84 -6.92 6.86 11.75
CA TYR A 84 -7.64 6.52 10.52
C TYR A 84 -8.15 5.07 10.56
N ILE A 85 -9.25 4.77 9.88
CA ILE A 85 -9.58 3.38 9.59
C ILE A 85 -8.60 2.89 8.53
N ALA A 86 -7.98 1.73 8.72
CA ALA A 86 -7.07 1.14 7.75
C ALA A 86 -7.62 -0.18 7.22
N ILE A 87 -7.64 -0.36 5.91
CA ILE A 87 -8.03 -1.60 5.26
C ILE A 87 -6.97 -2.05 4.27
N ALA A 88 -6.52 -3.29 4.40
CA ALA A 88 -5.48 -3.87 3.55
C ALA A 88 -6.02 -5.13 2.85
N PRO A 89 -6.39 -5.07 1.56
CA PRO A 89 -6.79 -6.25 0.80
C PRO A 89 -5.60 -7.17 0.55
N ASP A 90 -5.82 -8.47 0.64
CA ASP A 90 -4.86 -9.48 0.19
C ASP A 90 -5.05 -9.74 -1.32
N PHE A 91 -4.21 -9.13 -2.16
CA PHE A 91 -4.25 -9.29 -3.61
C PHE A 91 -3.98 -10.73 -4.06
N LEU A 92 -3.44 -11.58 -3.19
CA LEU A 92 -3.23 -12.99 -3.44
C LEU A 92 -4.41 -13.89 -3.03
N SER A 93 -5.53 -13.31 -2.59
CA SER A 93 -6.75 -14.08 -2.25
C SER A 93 -7.19 -14.94 -3.43
N GLY A 94 -7.33 -16.24 -3.20
CA GLY A 94 -7.73 -17.24 -4.21
C GLY A 94 -6.61 -17.67 -5.17
N THR A 95 -5.38 -17.15 -5.06
CA THR A 95 -4.30 -17.43 -6.03
C THR A 95 -3.28 -18.46 -5.55
N ALA A 96 -3.24 -18.77 -4.25
CA ALA A 96 -2.38 -19.84 -3.76
C ALA A 96 -2.81 -21.22 -4.31
N PRO A 97 -1.91 -22.22 -4.40
CA PRO A 97 -2.21 -23.53 -4.98
C PRO A 97 -3.43 -24.26 -4.39
N ASN A 98 -3.79 -23.97 -3.14
CA ASN A 98 -4.97 -24.50 -2.45
C ASN A 98 -6.21 -23.58 -2.52
N GLY A 99 -6.15 -22.48 -3.30
CA GLY A 99 -7.20 -21.46 -3.36
C GLY A 99 -7.18 -20.48 -2.19
N GLY A 100 -6.12 -20.47 -1.37
CA GLY A 100 -5.93 -19.52 -0.27
C GLY A 100 -5.30 -18.20 -0.72
N GLY A 101 -4.80 -17.44 0.27
CA GLY A 101 -4.15 -16.13 0.06
C GLY A 101 -2.66 -16.14 0.38
N THR A 102 -2.14 -14.98 0.80
CA THR A 102 -0.71 -14.76 1.06
C THR A 102 -0.10 -15.81 1.99
N ASN A 103 -0.78 -16.19 3.07
CA ASN A 103 -0.26 -17.11 4.09
C ASN A 103 -0.28 -18.59 3.64
N ASP A 104 -0.92 -18.89 2.52
CA ASP A 104 -1.07 -20.25 1.99
C ASP A 104 0.01 -20.58 0.94
N TYR A 105 0.85 -19.63 0.59
CA TYR A 105 2.05 -19.89 -0.22
C TYR A 105 3.13 -20.57 0.61
N GLN A 106 3.91 -21.48 -0.01
CA GLN A 106 4.95 -22.24 0.68
C GLN A 106 6.07 -21.35 1.24
N ASN A 107 6.35 -20.25 0.55
CA ASN A 107 7.38 -19.30 0.93
C ASN A 107 7.10 -17.92 0.31
N SER A 108 7.85 -16.92 0.74
CA SER A 108 7.67 -15.54 0.30
C SER A 108 8.11 -15.30 -1.16
N ASP A 109 8.92 -16.14 -1.75
CA ASP A 109 9.34 -15.99 -3.15
C ASP A 109 8.24 -16.51 -4.09
N ASP A 110 7.51 -17.55 -3.69
CA ASP A 110 6.33 -18.03 -4.41
C ASP A 110 5.19 -16.99 -4.34
N ALA A 111 4.94 -16.39 -3.16
CA ALA A 111 3.99 -15.29 -3.02
C ALA A 111 4.39 -14.10 -3.91
N ARG A 112 5.68 -13.76 -3.96
CA ARG A 112 6.20 -12.72 -4.85
C ARG A 112 5.96 -13.05 -6.33
N ALA A 113 6.18 -14.28 -6.75
CA ALA A 113 5.86 -14.70 -8.11
C ALA A 113 4.37 -14.57 -8.40
N GLY A 114 3.51 -14.93 -7.45
CA GLY A 114 2.05 -14.72 -7.52
C GLY A 114 1.70 -13.26 -7.76
N ILE A 115 2.26 -12.33 -7.01
CA ILE A 115 2.03 -10.87 -7.15
C ILE A 115 2.38 -10.39 -8.57
N TYR A 116 3.53 -10.78 -9.11
CA TYR A 116 3.95 -10.34 -10.45
C TYR A 116 3.20 -11.03 -11.60
N ASN A 117 2.44 -12.09 -11.31
CA ASN A 117 1.56 -12.77 -12.27
C ASN A 117 0.11 -12.27 -12.22
N LEU A 118 -0.22 -11.32 -11.32
CA LEU A 118 -1.57 -10.75 -11.27
C LEU A 118 -1.87 -9.95 -12.54
N ASP A 119 -3.08 -10.15 -13.06
CA ASP A 119 -3.61 -9.34 -14.14
C ASP A 119 -3.88 -7.91 -13.64
N PRO A 120 -3.43 -6.85 -14.35
CA PRO A 120 -3.73 -5.47 -14.01
C PRO A 120 -5.22 -5.17 -13.83
N ASP A 121 -6.09 -5.77 -14.63
CA ASP A 121 -7.55 -5.58 -14.52
C ASP A 121 -8.10 -6.17 -13.21
N VAL A 122 -7.53 -7.28 -12.74
CA VAL A 122 -7.88 -7.88 -11.44
C VAL A 122 -7.40 -6.97 -10.30
N ILE A 123 -6.20 -6.41 -10.39
CA ILE A 123 -5.68 -5.47 -9.39
C ILE A 123 -6.61 -4.25 -9.30
N ASN A 124 -6.98 -3.67 -10.43
CA ASN A 124 -7.86 -2.52 -10.49
C ASN A 124 -9.26 -2.84 -9.94
N ASP A 125 -9.82 -4.00 -10.27
CA ASP A 125 -11.12 -4.43 -9.72
C ASP A 125 -11.07 -4.57 -8.19
N ILE A 126 -10.04 -5.22 -7.64
CA ILE A 126 -9.85 -5.36 -6.18
C ILE A 126 -9.80 -3.97 -5.52
N LEU A 127 -9.06 -3.03 -6.08
CA LEU A 127 -8.94 -1.67 -5.54
C LEU A 127 -10.27 -0.93 -5.58
N ASN A 128 -10.98 -0.95 -6.70
CA ASN A 128 -12.28 -0.31 -6.82
C ASN A 128 -13.30 -0.89 -5.83
N LYS A 129 -13.37 -2.23 -5.69
CA LYS A 129 -14.26 -2.89 -4.72
C LYS A 129 -13.87 -2.56 -3.27
N THR A 130 -12.57 -2.43 -2.99
CA THR A 130 -12.09 -2.03 -1.66
C THR A 130 -12.45 -0.58 -1.35
N VAL A 131 -12.34 0.34 -2.31
CA VAL A 131 -12.78 1.74 -2.16
C VAL A 131 -14.29 1.81 -1.95
N ASP A 132 -15.08 1.08 -2.74
CA ASP A 132 -16.53 1.00 -2.59
C ASP A 132 -16.98 0.47 -1.23
N TYR A 133 -16.27 -0.54 -0.71
CA TYR A 133 -16.48 -1.08 0.63
C TYR A 133 -16.13 -0.03 1.69
N SER A 134 -14.96 0.61 1.53
CA SER A 134 -14.43 1.60 2.46
C SER A 134 -15.38 2.79 2.66
N LYS A 135 -16.01 3.27 1.59
CA LYS A 135 -16.99 4.37 1.65
C LYS A 135 -18.25 4.02 2.44
N LYS A 136 -18.54 2.73 2.61
CA LYS A 136 -19.74 2.23 3.31
C LYS A 136 -19.48 1.84 4.76
N ILE A 137 -18.25 1.91 5.25
CA ILE A 137 -17.91 1.59 6.64
C ILE A 137 -18.65 2.58 7.56
N PRO A 138 -19.48 2.11 8.52
CA PRO A 138 -20.34 3.00 9.32
C PRO A 138 -19.57 4.04 10.15
N SER A 139 -18.38 3.68 10.65
CA SER A 139 -17.47 4.56 11.39
C SER A 139 -16.58 5.43 10.48
N GLY A 140 -16.62 5.20 9.16
CA GLY A 140 -15.96 6.03 8.17
C GLY A 140 -16.75 7.31 7.85
N ASN A 141 -16.06 8.36 7.42
CA ASN A 141 -16.66 9.61 6.96
C ASN A 141 -16.92 9.67 5.45
N GLY A 142 -16.73 8.56 4.73
CA GLY A 142 -16.90 8.43 3.28
C GLY A 142 -15.69 8.85 2.45
N LYS A 143 -14.65 9.43 3.05
CA LYS A 143 -13.40 9.78 2.36
C LYS A 143 -12.44 8.60 2.36
N VAL A 144 -11.78 8.37 1.21
CA VAL A 144 -10.83 7.27 1.03
C VAL A 144 -9.51 7.79 0.48
N VAL A 145 -8.41 7.44 1.13
CA VAL A 145 -7.04 7.66 0.66
C VAL A 145 -6.41 6.30 0.34
N VAL A 146 -5.64 6.22 -0.73
CA VAL A 146 -4.88 5.00 -1.05
C VAL A 146 -3.41 5.24 -0.74
N ILE A 147 -2.79 4.32 -0.01
CA ILE A 147 -1.35 4.29 0.24
C ILE A 147 -0.77 2.96 -0.21
N GLY A 148 0.37 2.98 -0.87
CA GLY A 148 1.04 1.75 -1.28
C GLY A 148 2.54 1.80 -1.07
N PHE A 149 3.14 0.61 -0.89
CA PHE A 149 4.54 0.43 -0.57
C PHE A 149 5.23 -0.45 -1.62
N CYS A 150 6.39 -0.07 -2.14
CA CYS A 150 7.15 -0.82 -3.15
C CYS A 150 6.30 -1.11 -4.40
N TRP A 151 5.99 -2.38 -4.67
CA TRP A 151 5.02 -2.79 -5.70
C TRP A 151 3.66 -2.08 -5.49
N GLY A 152 3.15 -2.10 -4.26
CA GLY A 152 1.92 -1.41 -3.91
C GLY A 152 2.00 0.11 -4.10
N GLY A 153 3.18 0.72 -3.94
CA GLY A 153 3.41 2.13 -4.25
C GLY A 153 3.20 2.41 -5.73
N SER A 154 3.70 1.53 -6.60
CA SER A 154 3.45 1.64 -8.04
C SER A 154 1.96 1.44 -8.37
N GLN A 155 1.28 0.50 -7.68
CA GLN A 155 -0.17 0.28 -7.85
C GLN A 155 -1.00 1.47 -7.35
N SER A 156 -0.59 2.13 -6.26
CA SER A 156 -1.25 3.35 -5.76
C SER A 156 -1.19 4.48 -6.79
N PHE A 157 -0.04 4.67 -7.44
CA PHE A 157 0.09 5.67 -8.49
C PHE A 157 -0.71 5.29 -9.74
N GLN A 158 -0.64 4.02 -10.16
CA GLN A 158 -1.42 3.52 -11.30
C GLN A 158 -2.92 3.70 -11.05
N PHE A 159 -3.40 3.34 -9.86
CA PHE A 159 -4.82 3.45 -9.51
C PHE A 159 -5.33 4.89 -9.55
N ALA A 160 -4.48 5.88 -9.25
CA ALA A 160 -4.85 7.29 -9.39
C ALA A 160 -5.15 7.69 -10.84
N THR A 161 -4.62 6.98 -11.85
CA THR A 161 -4.97 7.20 -13.27
C THR A 161 -6.28 6.54 -13.67
N GLU A 162 -6.84 5.66 -12.84
CA GLU A 162 -7.98 4.81 -13.16
C GLU A 162 -9.21 5.11 -12.30
N SER A 163 -9.03 5.83 -11.18
CA SER A 163 -10.10 6.13 -10.24
C SER A 163 -10.14 7.60 -9.85
N SER A 164 -11.34 8.19 -9.95
CA SER A 164 -11.65 9.53 -9.40
C SER A 164 -12.28 9.48 -8.00
N GLU A 165 -12.36 8.30 -7.41
CA GLU A 165 -13.14 8.04 -6.19
C GLU A 165 -12.30 8.10 -4.91
N ILE A 166 -11.06 8.61 -5.01
CA ILE A 166 -10.12 8.74 -3.89
C ILE A 166 -9.74 10.20 -3.64
N GLU A 167 -9.51 10.54 -2.38
CA GLU A 167 -9.09 11.90 -1.97
C GLU A 167 -7.60 12.16 -2.27
N ALA A 168 -6.77 11.13 -2.25
CA ALA A 168 -5.35 11.20 -2.58
C ALA A 168 -4.73 9.82 -2.82
N ALA A 169 -3.60 9.80 -3.53
CA ALA A 169 -2.72 8.64 -3.64
C ALA A 169 -1.37 8.92 -2.97
N ILE A 170 -0.94 8.03 -2.07
CA ILE A 170 0.36 8.09 -1.41
C ILE A 170 1.24 6.96 -1.95
N VAL A 171 2.39 7.33 -2.50
CA VAL A 171 3.32 6.45 -3.20
C VAL A 171 4.61 6.33 -2.38
N CYS A 172 4.79 5.22 -1.68
CA CYS A 172 6.01 4.95 -0.94
C CYS A 172 6.95 4.10 -1.81
N TYR A 173 8.08 4.67 -2.24
CA TYR A 173 9.12 4.04 -3.07
C TYR A 173 8.58 3.15 -4.21
N GLY A 174 7.50 3.61 -4.87
CA GLY A 174 6.91 3.02 -6.05
C GLY A 174 7.27 3.79 -7.34
N THR A 175 7.24 3.13 -8.49
CA THR A 175 7.43 3.77 -9.79
C THR A 175 6.13 4.43 -10.27
N GLY A 176 6.24 5.49 -11.06
CA GLY A 176 5.08 6.05 -11.76
C GLY A 176 4.60 5.17 -12.91
N PRO A 177 3.34 5.36 -13.37
CA PRO A 177 2.80 4.72 -14.55
C PRO A 177 3.69 4.93 -15.78
N THR A 178 3.83 3.90 -16.62
CA THR A 178 4.66 3.97 -17.85
C THR A 178 3.95 4.65 -19.01
N ASP A 179 2.61 4.57 -19.04
CA ASP A 179 1.81 5.33 -20.01
C ASP A 179 1.64 6.77 -19.53
N LEU A 180 2.42 7.67 -20.11
CA LEU A 180 2.38 9.08 -19.77
C LEU A 180 1.07 9.77 -20.17
N THR A 181 0.27 9.18 -21.06
CA THR A 181 -1.03 9.75 -21.45
C THR A 181 -2.09 9.55 -20.36
N SER A 182 -1.97 8.50 -19.56
CA SER A 182 -2.90 8.18 -18.47
C SER A 182 -2.90 9.22 -17.35
N TYR A 183 -1.82 10.00 -17.20
CA TYR A 183 -1.72 11.04 -16.16
C TYR A 183 -2.79 12.13 -16.29
N SER A 184 -3.34 12.35 -17.48
CA SER A 184 -4.44 13.30 -17.71
C SER A 184 -5.75 12.87 -17.02
N ASN A 185 -5.88 11.60 -16.64
CA ASN A 185 -7.06 11.08 -15.94
C ASN A 185 -6.99 11.28 -14.43
N ILE A 186 -5.81 11.61 -13.88
CA ILE A 186 -5.63 11.78 -12.45
C ILE A 186 -6.42 13.01 -11.99
N THR A 187 -7.27 12.86 -10.99
CA THR A 187 -8.03 13.96 -10.37
C THR A 187 -7.61 14.22 -8.94
N ALA A 188 -7.07 13.22 -8.26
CA ALA A 188 -6.60 13.31 -6.88
C ALA A 188 -5.13 13.75 -6.81
N PRO A 189 -4.70 14.50 -5.76
CA PRO A 189 -3.30 14.78 -5.54
C PRO A 189 -2.49 13.51 -5.27
N VAL A 190 -1.24 13.50 -5.74
CA VAL A 190 -0.30 12.39 -5.54
C VAL A 190 0.87 12.85 -4.68
N TYR A 191 1.19 12.08 -3.66
CA TYR A 191 2.29 12.34 -2.72
C TYR A 191 3.31 11.19 -2.78
N GLY A 192 4.51 11.49 -3.25
CA GLY A 192 5.57 10.50 -3.43
C GLY A 192 6.66 10.60 -2.34
N PHE A 193 7.00 9.48 -1.73
CA PHE A 193 8.06 9.33 -0.72
C PHE A 193 9.15 8.41 -1.28
N TYR A 194 10.36 8.95 -1.50
CA TYR A 194 11.41 8.27 -2.26
C TYR A 194 12.74 8.29 -1.52
N GLY A 195 13.46 7.16 -1.56
CA GLY A 195 14.83 7.08 -1.03
C GLY A 195 15.85 7.60 -2.03
N GLY A 196 16.74 8.51 -1.62
CA GLY A 196 17.74 9.13 -2.49
C GLY A 196 18.70 8.11 -3.16
N ASN A 197 18.92 6.96 -2.52
CA ASN A 197 19.76 5.88 -3.06
C ASN A 197 18.97 4.82 -3.86
N ASP A 198 17.67 5.02 -4.11
CA ASP A 198 16.86 4.12 -4.95
C ASP A 198 16.87 4.54 -6.43
N ASN A 199 17.99 4.30 -7.11
CA ASN A 199 18.18 4.71 -8.50
C ASN A 199 17.11 4.17 -9.45
N ARG A 200 16.60 2.96 -9.20
CA ARG A 200 15.58 2.31 -10.04
C ARG A 200 14.26 3.07 -10.02
N VAL A 201 13.78 3.41 -8.84
CA VAL A 201 12.52 4.15 -8.67
C VAL A 201 12.70 5.60 -9.06
N ASN A 202 13.80 6.23 -8.63
CA ASN A 202 14.08 7.64 -8.88
C ASN A 202 14.19 7.97 -10.38
N ALA A 203 14.60 7.02 -11.21
CA ALA A 203 14.64 7.18 -12.68
C ALA A 203 13.25 7.50 -13.29
N THR A 204 12.14 7.16 -12.61
CA THR A 204 10.77 7.42 -13.09
C THR A 204 10.20 8.76 -12.64
N ILE A 205 10.77 9.39 -11.60
CA ILE A 205 10.21 10.58 -10.95
C ILE A 205 10.10 11.77 -11.91
N ALA A 206 11.17 12.05 -12.67
CA ALA A 206 11.19 13.22 -13.54
C ALA A 206 10.13 13.15 -14.64
N ALA A 207 9.92 11.97 -15.25
CA ALA A 207 8.88 11.76 -16.24
C ALA A 207 7.49 11.93 -15.66
N SER A 208 7.25 11.31 -14.49
CA SER A 208 5.98 11.44 -13.76
C SER A 208 5.68 12.89 -13.37
N ALA A 209 6.68 13.62 -12.86
CA ALA A 209 6.52 15.03 -12.50
C ALA A 209 6.16 15.90 -13.70
N SER A 210 6.80 15.64 -14.85
CA SER A 210 6.50 16.35 -16.09
C SER A 210 5.10 16.07 -16.60
N ALA A 211 4.64 14.81 -16.54
CA ALA A 211 3.31 14.41 -16.97
C ALA A 211 2.23 14.97 -16.03
N MET A 212 2.41 14.90 -14.71
CA MET A 212 1.50 15.50 -13.71
C MET A 212 1.37 17.00 -13.90
N LYS A 213 2.49 17.70 -14.11
CA LYS A 213 2.49 19.14 -14.41
C LYS A 213 1.74 19.47 -15.69
N ALA A 214 1.94 18.69 -16.74
CA ALA A 214 1.25 18.87 -18.02
C ALA A 214 -0.27 18.65 -17.88
N ALA A 215 -0.67 17.70 -17.02
CA ALA A 215 -2.07 17.43 -16.69
C ALA A 215 -2.69 18.46 -15.72
N GLY A 216 -1.88 19.35 -15.13
CA GLY A 216 -2.35 20.34 -14.16
C GLY A 216 -2.65 19.77 -12.76
N ASN A 217 -2.14 18.57 -12.46
CA ASN A 217 -2.42 17.85 -11.23
C ASN A 217 -1.29 18.00 -10.19
N PRO A 218 -1.62 18.13 -8.89
CA PRO A 218 -0.61 18.21 -7.84
C PRO A 218 0.18 16.90 -7.69
N PHE A 219 1.52 17.02 -7.75
CA PHE A 219 2.43 15.93 -7.42
C PHE A 219 3.54 16.46 -6.50
N GLU A 220 3.46 16.12 -5.23
CA GLU A 220 4.48 16.45 -4.24
C GLU A 220 5.44 15.28 -4.09
N GLN A 221 6.75 15.55 -4.15
CA GLN A 221 7.80 14.55 -4.08
C GLN A 221 8.74 14.86 -2.92
N LEU A 222 8.90 13.90 -2.02
CA LEU A 222 9.83 13.97 -0.90
C LEU A 222 10.92 12.93 -1.11
N ILE A 223 12.14 13.38 -1.37
CA ILE A 223 13.30 12.51 -1.56
C ILE A 223 14.18 12.61 -0.31
N TYR A 224 14.47 11.46 0.30
CA TYR A 224 15.23 11.35 1.55
C TYR A 224 16.66 10.95 1.24
N ASP A 225 17.58 11.88 1.39
CA ASP A 225 18.99 11.66 1.13
C ASP A 225 19.54 10.52 1.99
N GLY A 226 20.33 9.64 1.37
CA GLY A 226 20.94 8.49 2.04
C GLY A 226 20.00 7.31 2.28
N ALA A 227 18.68 7.49 2.16
CA ALA A 227 17.72 6.39 2.30
C ALA A 227 17.74 5.48 1.08
N GLY A 228 17.60 4.16 1.28
CA GLY A 228 17.48 3.15 0.24
C GLY A 228 16.02 2.79 -0.07
N HIS A 229 15.84 1.78 -0.93
CA HIS A 229 14.52 1.20 -1.17
C HIS A 229 13.96 0.57 0.10
N GLY A 230 12.68 0.76 0.38
CA GLY A 230 12.01 0.18 1.55
C GLY A 230 12.23 0.97 2.85
N PHE A 231 12.76 2.20 2.78
CA PHE A 231 12.79 3.09 3.94
C PHE A 231 11.37 3.50 4.34
N LEU A 232 11.19 3.89 5.60
CA LEU A 232 9.90 4.28 6.10
C LEU A 232 9.98 5.53 6.98
N GLU A 233 9.16 6.55 6.65
CA GLU A 233 9.05 7.81 7.36
C GLU A 233 7.61 8.05 7.84
N LEU A 234 7.20 7.28 8.86
CA LEU A 234 5.82 7.27 9.36
C LEU A 234 5.33 8.64 9.82
N GLU A 235 6.17 9.44 10.46
CA GLU A 235 5.77 10.77 10.94
C GLU A 235 5.46 11.73 9.77
N ARG A 236 6.15 11.58 8.65
CA ARG A 236 5.84 12.35 7.43
C ARG A 236 4.55 11.88 6.78
N ILE A 237 4.33 10.56 6.70
CA ILE A 237 3.08 9.99 6.20
C ILE A 237 1.90 10.47 7.06
N LYS A 238 2.04 10.45 8.38
CA LYS A 238 1.05 10.99 9.33
C LYS A 238 0.76 12.47 9.11
N THR A 239 1.81 13.27 8.90
CA THR A 239 1.66 14.71 8.62
C THR A 239 0.91 14.92 7.32
N GLN A 240 1.23 14.16 6.27
CA GLN A 240 0.59 14.26 4.97
C GLN A 240 -0.88 13.84 5.04
N LEU A 241 -1.19 12.73 5.69
CA LEU A 241 -2.59 12.27 5.88
C LEU A 241 -3.45 13.34 6.55
N LYS A 242 -2.91 14.05 7.56
CA LYS A 242 -3.62 15.14 8.24
C LYS A 242 -3.91 16.35 7.36
N GLN A 243 -3.14 16.58 6.30
CA GLN A 243 -3.35 17.69 5.37
C GLN A 243 -4.36 17.35 4.27
N ILE A 244 -4.49 16.06 3.93
CA ILE A 244 -5.37 15.56 2.86
C ILE A 244 -6.82 15.48 3.33
N VAL A 245 -7.05 15.10 4.56
CA VAL A 245 -8.36 14.72 5.13
C VAL A 245 -8.71 15.56 6.33
#